data_c81b48b571dc2595b0a47aaa2b1df551
#
_entry.id   c81b48b571dc2595b0a47aaa2b1df551
#
_cell.length_a   1.000
_cell.length_b   1.000
_cell.length_c   1.000
_cell.angle_alpha   90.00
_cell.angle_beta   90.00
_cell.angle_gamma   90.00
#
_symmetry.space_group_name_H-M   'P 1'
#
loop_
_entity.id
_entity.type
_entity.pdbx_description
1 polymer ?
#
loop_
_entity_poly.entity_id
_entity_poly.type
_entity_poly.pdbx_seq_one_letter_code
_entity_poly.pdbx_strand_id
1 'polypeptide(L)'
;MTKTRTLWGGRFTDSPDETFARFNNSFSFDKRLFAADMRASLAHLDGLYNAGVLTKRDASKIRTGLKTLLKQADFDGDFFDDSTAEDVHSFIESKLIQIIGDTGKKLHTGRSRNDQVATAFRLWLRDEIDEIVPLVTGVQKALLDVADRHKKAVLPGYTHLQRAQPVLWEHWCLAYFEMFSRDGRRLAEARKAMNVMPLGSAALAGTSFPIEREAVAKELGFDGVTANSLDAVSDRDFAVEFTSACSLVMVHLSRLAEDLILYCSNEFGFVTLSDSVSSGSSLMPQKKNPDALELIRGKAGRIFGHNAALLAMLKGLPLAYNKDMQEDKEAVFDTVDNVKICLQAAAMVLNNVYLNEKTTLAAATKGYLNATELADYLVKKGVPFRNAHDTVGRAVLFGLEQGKELHELSLDELRQFSDKIDLDVFDVLDLKQTLASKNQTGGTSPERVYEALAAARKKIGK
;
A
#
# COMPACT_ATOMS: atom_id res chain seq x y z
N MET A 1 1.66 -49.21 12.86
CA MET A 1 1.30 -47.77 12.77
C MET A 1 2.10 -47.04 13.83
N THR A 2 3.12 -46.31 13.43
CA THR A 2 3.95 -45.49 14.33
C THR A 2 3.09 -44.29 14.79
N LYS A 3 2.78 -44.24 16.11
CA LYS A 3 2.06 -43.11 16.71
C LYS A 3 2.83 -41.82 16.42
N THR A 4 2.25 -40.93 15.67
CA THR A 4 2.76 -39.55 15.47
C THR A 4 2.73 -38.88 16.85
N ARG A 5 3.88 -38.84 17.54
CA ARG A 5 4.00 -38.15 18.83
C ARG A 5 4.05 -36.64 18.54
N THR A 6 3.06 -35.89 19.02
CA THR A 6 3.14 -34.45 19.11
C THR A 6 4.31 -34.01 19.98
N LEU A 7 4.96 -32.87 19.68
CA LEU A 7 6.10 -32.37 20.47
C LEU A 7 5.73 -32.04 21.92
N TRP A 8 4.44 -31.86 22.23
CA TRP A 8 3.89 -31.54 23.55
C TRP A 8 3.19 -32.74 24.24
N GLY A 9 3.37 -33.96 23.75
CA GLY A 9 2.56 -35.15 24.09
C GLY A 9 2.80 -35.81 25.46
N GLY A 10 3.65 -35.32 26.36
CA GLY A 10 4.03 -36.01 27.58
C GLY A 10 2.90 -36.28 28.58
N ARG A 11 1.84 -35.47 28.61
CA ARG A 11 0.67 -35.60 29.49
C ARG A 11 -0.51 -36.31 28.80
N PHE A 12 -0.51 -36.37 27.47
CA PHE A 12 -1.63 -36.86 26.69
C PHE A 12 -1.47 -38.37 26.41
N THR A 13 -2.56 -39.12 26.60
CA THR A 13 -2.62 -40.57 26.41
C THR A 13 -3.11 -40.95 25.03
N ASP A 14 -3.92 -40.09 24.41
CA ASP A 14 -4.54 -40.29 23.09
C ASP A 14 -3.92 -39.42 22.00
N SER A 15 -4.04 -39.90 20.77
CA SER A 15 -3.70 -39.09 19.59
C SER A 15 -4.78 -38.04 19.36
N PRO A 16 -4.46 -36.84 18.82
CA PRO A 16 -5.47 -35.85 18.41
C PRO A 16 -6.46 -36.46 17.41
N ASP A 17 -7.72 -36.07 17.52
CA ASP A 17 -8.73 -36.35 16.50
C ASP A 17 -8.31 -35.72 15.18
N GLU A 18 -8.57 -36.36 14.04
CA GLU A 18 -8.16 -35.90 12.72
C GLU A 18 -8.80 -34.57 12.34
N THR A 19 -10.08 -34.36 12.71
CA THR A 19 -10.79 -33.09 12.46
C THR A 19 -10.19 -31.99 13.31
N PHE A 20 -9.90 -32.27 14.59
CA PHE A 20 -9.22 -31.32 15.46
C PHE A 20 -7.83 -30.95 14.93
N ALA A 21 -7.03 -31.93 14.52
CA ALA A 21 -5.70 -31.68 13.96
C ALA A 21 -5.81 -30.76 12.71
N ARG A 22 -6.69 -31.08 11.77
CA ARG A 22 -6.92 -30.27 10.58
C ARG A 22 -7.39 -28.85 10.89
N PHE A 23 -8.26 -28.67 11.90
CA PHE A 23 -8.76 -27.38 12.33
C PHE A 23 -7.69 -26.54 13.06
N ASN A 24 -6.81 -27.19 13.81
CA ASN A 24 -5.81 -26.55 14.64
C ASN A 24 -4.52 -26.20 13.90
N ASN A 25 -4.18 -26.94 12.81
CA ASN A 25 -2.91 -26.80 12.12
C ASN A 25 -2.88 -25.56 11.22
N SER A 26 -1.73 -24.86 11.20
CA SER A 26 -1.48 -23.65 10.43
C SER A 26 -0.39 -23.81 9.37
N PHE A 27 0.26 -24.97 9.30
CA PHE A 27 1.41 -25.18 8.40
C PHE A 27 1.13 -24.82 6.93
N SER A 28 -0.09 -25.07 6.47
CA SER A 28 -0.48 -24.81 5.07
C SER A 28 -0.25 -23.35 4.63
N PHE A 29 -0.39 -22.39 5.55
CA PHE A 29 -0.20 -20.96 5.29
C PHE A 29 1.02 -20.37 6.01
N ASP A 30 1.37 -20.83 7.22
CA ASP A 30 2.45 -20.23 8.00
C ASP A 30 3.85 -20.70 7.58
N LYS A 31 3.97 -21.69 6.67
CA LYS A 31 5.24 -22.05 6.03
C LYS A 31 5.95 -20.84 5.37
N ARG A 32 5.22 -19.76 5.07
CA ARG A 32 5.79 -18.48 4.62
C ARG A 32 6.74 -17.86 5.65
N LEU A 33 6.60 -18.18 6.92
CA LEU A 33 7.48 -17.70 8.00
C LEU A 33 8.79 -18.49 8.11
N PHE A 34 9.01 -19.54 7.32
CA PHE A 34 10.17 -20.42 7.44
C PHE A 34 11.50 -19.66 7.48
N ALA A 35 11.78 -18.81 6.51
CA ALA A 35 13.04 -18.07 6.45
C ALA A 35 13.21 -17.11 7.65
N ALA A 36 12.14 -16.48 8.09
CA ALA A 36 12.14 -15.59 9.25
C ALA A 36 12.40 -16.37 10.57
N ASP A 37 11.74 -17.51 10.75
CA ASP A 37 11.98 -18.37 11.92
C ASP A 37 13.40 -18.95 11.92
N MET A 38 13.93 -19.33 10.77
CA MET A 38 15.30 -19.81 10.65
C MET A 38 16.33 -18.74 11.07
N ARG A 39 16.13 -17.48 10.69
CA ARG A 39 16.96 -16.34 11.16
C ARG A 39 16.83 -16.15 12.67
N ALA A 40 15.60 -16.12 13.19
CA ALA A 40 15.33 -16.00 14.62
C ALA A 40 15.94 -17.16 15.42
N SER A 41 15.85 -18.39 14.89
CA SER A 41 16.42 -19.61 15.52
C SER A 41 17.95 -19.60 15.54
N LEU A 42 18.62 -19.07 14.51
CA LEU A 42 20.07 -18.89 14.48
C LEU A 42 20.55 -17.88 15.52
N ALA A 43 19.89 -16.73 15.62
CA ALA A 43 20.21 -15.70 16.61
C ALA A 43 19.92 -16.19 18.05
N HIS A 44 18.82 -16.92 18.25
CA HIS A 44 18.52 -17.56 19.54
C HIS A 44 19.59 -18.59 19.94
N LEU A 45 20.06 -19.39 18.98
CA LEU A 45 21.17 -20.34 19.18
C LEU A 45 22.43 -19.62 19.68
N ASP A 46 22.75 -18.47 19.10
CA ASP A 46 23.90 -17.67 19.53
C ASP A 46 23.69 -17.10 20.93
N GLY A 47 22.49 -16.65 21.24
CA GLY A 47 22.10 -16.24 22.59
C GLY A 47 22.26 -17.35 23.61
N LEU A 48 21.81 -18.58 23.32
CA LEU A 48 21.97 -19.73 24.20
C LEU A 48 23.44 -20.14 24.40
N TYR A 49 24.22 -20.10 23.35
CA TYR A 49 25.66 -20.40 23.43
C TYR A 49 26.41 -19.36 24.29
N ASN A 50 26.16 -18.08 24.06
CA ASN A 50 26.77 -16.99 24.80
C ASN A 50 26.38 -16.97 26.27
N ALA A 51 25.15 -17.36 26.57
CA ALA A 51 24.64 -17.56 27.93
C ALA A 51 25.20 -18.83 28.63
N GLY A 52 26.05 -19.62 27.97
CA GLY A 52 26.63 -20.85 28.52
C GLY A 52 25.65 -22.02 28.66
N VAL A 53 24.46 -21.94 28.07
CA VAL A 53 23.40 -22.95 28.08
C VAL A 53 23.77 -24.14 27.18
N LEU A 54 24.44 -23.86 26.07
CA LEU A 54 24.88 -24.85 25.09
C LEU A 54 26.41 -24.95 25.08
N THR A 55 26.89 -26.16 24.89
CA THR A 55 28.32 -26.40 24.63
C THR A 55 28.65 -25.92 23.19
N LYS A 56 29.92 -25.60 22.93
CA LYS A 56 30.42 -25.29 21.59
C LYS A 56 30.09 -26.37 20.58
N ARG A 57 30.16 -27.65 21.00
CA ARG A 57 29.82 -28.81 20.15
C ARG A 57 28.33 -28.84 19.79
N ASP A 58 27.44 -28.62 20.75
CA ASP A 58 26.00 -28.60 20.54
C ASP A 58 25.62 -27.43 19.61
N ALA A 59 26.11 -26.23 19.90
CA ALA A 59 25.85 -25.03 19.09
C ALA A 59 26.32 -25.20 17.62
N SER A 60 27.54 -25.73 17.43
CA SER A 60 28.04 -26.00 16.08
C SER A 60 27.18 -27.02 15.34
N LYS A 61 26.73 -28.10 16.01
CA LYS A 61 25.90 -29.13 15.40
C LYS A 61 24.53 -28.59 15.02
N ILE A 62 23.88 -27.84 15.91
CA ILE A 62 22.57 -27.19 15.61
C ILE A 62 22.70 -26.21 14.46
N ARG A 63 23.73 -25.34 14.46
CA ARG A 63 23.98 -24.38 13.38
C ARG A 63 24.13 -25.09 12.04
N THR A 64 24.89 -26.16 11.97
CA THR A 64 25.06 -26.96 10.75
C THR A 64 23.73 -27.55 10.29
N GLY A 65 22.94 -28.11 11.21
CA GLY A 65 21.60 -28.63 10.90
C GLY A 65 20.65 -27.57 10.33
N LEU A 66 20.58 -26.38 10.97
CA LEU A 66 19.77 -25.27 10.48
C LEU A 66 20.23 -24.80 9.09
N LYS A 67 21.53 -24.66 8.85
CA LYS A 67 22.06 -24.31 7.53
C LYS A 67 21.77 -25.37 6.46
N THR A 68 21.72 -26.64 6.85
CA THR A 68 21.33 -27.73 5.95
C THR A 68 19.86 -27.62 5.56
N LEU A 69 18.97 -27.30 6.52
CA LEU A 69 17.55 -27.08 6.25
C LEU A 69 17.31 -25.90 5.30
N LEU A 70 18.02 -24.79 5.50
CA LEU A 70 17.94 -23.63 4.57
C LEU A 70 18.30 -24.04 3.15
N LYS A 71 19.41 -24.78 2.99
CA LYS A 71 19.80 -25.26 1.66
C LYS A 71 18.79 -26.23 1.05
N GLN A 72 18.21 -27.12 1.86
CA GLN A 72 17.17 -28.04 1.36
C GLN A 72 15.96 -27.27 0.87
N ALA A 73 15.49 -26.27 1.62
CA ALA A 73 14.37 -25.44 1.22
C ALA A 73 14.62 -24.63 -0.09
N ASP A 74 15.89 -24.27 -0.35
CA ASP A 74 16.25 -23.53 -1.58
C ASP A 74 16.30 -24.44 -2.83
N PHE A 75 16.62 -25.73 -2.66
CA PHE A 75 16.89 -26.63 -3.78
C PHE A 75 15.80 -27.69 -4.02
N ASP A 76 14.96 -27.95 -3.05
CA ASP A 76 13.90 -28.96 -3.09
C ASP A 76 12.54 -28.28 -3.18
N GLY A 77 11.93 -28.30 -4.35
CA GLY A 77 10.62 -27.72 -4.59
C GLY A 77 9.50 -28.34 -3.74
N ASP A 78 9.66 -29.62 -3.36
CA ASP A 78 8.68 -30.38 -2.59
C ASP A 78 8.99 -30.35 -1.09
N PHE A 79 9.97 -29.54 -0.64
CA PHE A 79 10.45 -29.52 0.76
C PHE A 79 9.34 -29.30 1.78
N PHE A 80 8.31 -28.55 1.43
CA PHE A 80 7.17 -28.23 2.28
C PHE A 80 5.95 -29.11 2.02
N ASP A 81 5.98 -29.99 1.03
CA ASP A 81 4.85 -30.82 0.67
C ASP A 81 4.70 -32.01 1.62
N ASP A 82 3.50 -32.60 1.66
CA ASP A 82 3.14 -33.75 2.46
C ASP A 82 3.49 -33.66 3.98
N SER A 83 3.66 -32.44 4.50
CA SER A 83 3.92 -32.26 5.91
C SER A 83 2.64 -32.33 6.75
N THR A 84 2.66 -33.15 7.77
CA THR A 84 1.62 -33.24 8.82
C THR A 84 1.96 -32.41 10.07
N ALA A 85 2.94 -31.49 9.97
CA ALA A 85 3.33 -30.62 11.06
C ALA A 85 2.18 -29.68 11.46
N GLU A 86 2.09 -29.36 12.74
CA GLU A 86 1.09 -28.44 13.27
C GLU A 86 1.30 -27.03 12.74
N ASP A 87 2.55 -26.57 12.72
CA ASP A 87 2.97 -25.25 12.24
C ASP A 87 4.41 -25.32 11.67
N VAL A 88 4.87 -24.23 11.05
CA VAL A 88 6.23 -24.15 10.49
C VAL A 88 7.31 -24.33 11.52
N HIS A 89 7.08 -23.94 12.75
CA HIS A 89 8.04 -24.04 13.84
C HIS A 89 8.24 -25.50 14.26
N SER A 90 7.15 -26.26 14.37
CA SER A 90 7.17 -27.72 14.61
C SER A 90 7.82 -28.47 13.46
N PHE A 91 7.57 -28.02 12.23
CA PHE A 91 8.23 -28.55 11.04
C PHE A 91 9.74 -28.39 11.11
N ILE A 92 10.23 -27.17 11.39
CA ILE A 92 11.67 -26.88 11.52
C ILE A 92 12.30 -27.74 12.62
N GLU A 93 11.68 -27.80 13.81
CA GLU A 93 12.18 -28.59 14.93
C GLU A 93 12.25 -30.08 14.59
N SER A 94 11.20 -30.63 13.99
CA SER A 94 11.14 -32.04 13.58
C SER A 94 12.19 -32.39 12.54
N LYS A 95 12.35 -31.56 11.51
CA LYS A 95 13.37 -31.73 10.46
C LYS A 95 14.79 -31.61 11.05
N LEU A 96 15.02 -30.65 11.96
CA LEU A 96 16.29 -30.50 12.64
C LEU A 96 16.65 -31.75 13.45
N ILE A 97 15.70 -32.30 14.23
CA ILE A 97 15.90 -33.54 14.99
C ILE A 97 16.20 -34.72 14.07
N GLN A 98 15.55 -34.82 12.91
CA GLN A 98 15.84 -35.85 11.91
C GLN A 98 17.30 -35.78 11.41
N ILE A 99 17.83 -34.59 11.22
CA ILE A 99 19.21 -34.40 10.69
C ILE A 99 20.27 -34.61 11.78
N ILE A 100 20.06 -34.05 12.98
CA ILE A 100 21.11 -34.02 14.03
C ILE A 100 20.80 -34.80 15.29
N GLY A 101 19.66 -35.52 15.32
CA GLY A 101 19.23 -36.29 16.49
C GLY A 101 18.84 -35.41 17.68
N ASP A 102 18.91 -35.98 18.90
CA ASP A 102 18.45 -35.32 20.13
C ASP A 102 19.12 -33.98 20.45
N THR A 103 20.25 -33.66 19.85
CA THR A 103 20.88 -32.34 19.99
C THR A 103 19.95 -31.23 19.45
N GLY A 104 19.10 -31.50 18.44
CA GLY A 104 18.12 -30.57 17.89
C GLY A 104 17.10 -30.10 18.92
N LYS A 105 16.70 -30.95 19.85
CA LYS A 105 15.74 -30.64 20.92
C LYS A 105 16.23 -29.52 21.85
N LYS A 106 17.55 -29.28 21.94
CA LYS A 106 18.14 -28.27 22.81
C LYS A 106 17.87 -26.83 22.30
N LEU A 107 17.56 -26.66 21.02
CA LEU A 107 17.32 -25.34 20.43
C LEU A 107 16.09 -24.65 21.03
N HIS A 108 15.09 -25.38 21.48
CA HIS A 108 13.88 -24.83 22.08
C HIS A 108 14.07 -24.31 23.52
N THR A 109 15.23 -24.50 24.12
CA THR A 109 15.54 -24.06 25.50
C THR A 109 15.33 -22.56 25.64
N GLY A 110 14.63 -22.14 26.70
CA GLY A 110 14.44 -20.72 27.04
C GLY A 110 13.50 -19.93 26.16
N ARG A 111 12.82 -20.53 25.18
CA ARG A 111 11.78 -19.89 24.37
C ARG A 111 10.46 -20.67 24.40
N SER A 112 9.39 -19.99 24.03
CA SER A 112 8.07 -20.57 23.79
C SER A 112 7.67 -20.41 22.33
N ARG A 113 6.69 -21.19 21.90
CA ARG A 113 6.01 -20.95 20.62
C ARG A 113 5.47 -19.52 20.51
N ASN A 114 5.04 -18.92 21.63
CA ASN A 114 4.42 -17.60 21.67
C ASN A 114 5.40 -16.49 21.26
N ASP A 115 6.58 -16.41 21.86
CA ASP A 115 7.58 -15.41 21.49
C ASP A 115 8.29 -15.73 20.16
N GLN A 116 8.40 -17.02 19.82
CA GLN A 116 8.94 -17.48 18.55
C GLN A 116 8.09 -17.01 17.37
N VAL A 117 6.78 -17.29 17.39
CA VAL A 117 5.87 -16.90 16.30
C VAL A 117 5.76 -15.36 16.18
N ALA A 118 5.69 -14.65 17.32
CA ALA A 118 5.63 -13.18 17.30
C ALA A 118 6.90 -12.58 16.68
N THR A 119 8.07 -13.15 16.95
CA THR A 119 9.35 -12.71 16.37
C THR A 119 9.43 -13.02 14.88
N ALA A 120 9.11 -14.25 14.47
CA ALA A 120 9.14 -14.66 13.08
C ALA A 120 8.17 -13.83 12.22
N PHE A 121 6.97 -13.55 12.74
CA PHE A 121 5.96 -12.77 12.04
C PHE A 121 6.38 -11.30 11.86
N ARG A 122 6.96 -10.66 12.89
CA ARG A 122 7.52 -9.31 12.77
C ARG A 122 8.69 -9.24 11.78
N LEU A 123 9.60 -10.22 11.81
CA LEU A 123 10.71 -10.29 10.87
C LEU A 123 10.22 -10.42 9.43
N TRP A 124 9.27 -11.34 9.19
CA TRP A 124 8.70 -11.55 7.88
C TRP A 124 7.98 -10.29 7.38
N LEU A 125 7.09 -9.71 8.18
CA LEU A 125 6.32 -8.54 7.76
C LEU A 125 7.21 -7.31 7.56
N ARG A 126 8.27 -7.16 8.34
CA ARG A 126 9.27 -6.11 8.14
C ARG A 126 9.91 -6.19 6.75
N ASP A 127 10.31 -7.40 6.34
CA ASP A 127 10.91 -7.64 5.04
C ASP A 127 9.90 -7.36 3.90
N GLU A 128 8.64 -7.74 4.10
CA GLU A 128 7.56 -7.48 3.13
C GLU A 128 7.28 -5.96 2.96
N ILE A 129 7.33 -5.19 4.05
CA ILE A 129 7.21 -3.73 3.96
C ILE A 129 8.41 -3.14 3.20
N ASP A 130 9.62 -3.66 3.43
CA ASP A 130 10.83 -3.23 2.72
C ASP A 130 10.75 -3.49 1.20
N GLU A 131 9.91 -4.46 0.75
CA GLU A 131 9.59 -4.70 -0.66
C GLU A 131 8.42 -3.83 -1.15
N ILE A 132 7.41 -3.54 -0.33
CA ILE A 132 6.23 -2.75 -0.72
C ILE A 132 6.59 -1.27 -0.94
N VAL A 133 7.42 -0.67 -0.09
CA VAL A 133 7.80 0.75 -0.20
C VAL A 133 8.43 1.11 -1.55
N PRO A 134 9.36 0.32 -2.12
CA PRO A 134 9.82 0.50 -3.48
C PRO A 134 8.73 0.41 -4.56
N LEU A 135 7.72 -0.44 -4.38
CA LEU A 135 6.59 -0.52 -5.31
C LEU A 135 5.72 0.74 -5.29
N VAL A 136 5.49 1.33 -4.11
CA VAL A 136 4.84 2.64 -3.98
C VAL A 136 5.65 3.71 -4.74
N THR A 137 6.97 3.72 -4.57
CA THR A 137 7.86 4.62 -5.32
C THR A 137 7.81 4.35 -6.82
N GLY A 138 7.63 3.09 -7.23
CA GLY A 138 7.42 2.69 -8.62
C GLY A 138 6.18 3.33 -9.25
N VAL A 139 5.07 3.38 -8.53
CA VAL A 139 3.85 4.09 -8.96
C VAL A 139 4.09 5.59 -9.06
N GLN A 140 4.78 6.19 -8.09
CA GLN A 140 5.15 7.61 -8.13
C GLN A 140 6.02 7.94 -9.34
N LYS A 141 6.99 7.08 -9.66
CA LYS A 141 7.84 7.22 -10.84
C LYS A 141 7.01 7.15 -12.13
N ALA A 142 6.10 6.19 -12.23
CA ALA A 142 5.21 6.05 -13.39
C ALA A 142 4.33 7.29 -13.59
N LEU A 143 3.80 7.89 -12.50
CA LEU A 143 3.04 9.14 -12.57
C LEU A 143 3.88 10.31 -13.12
N LEU A 144 5.14 10.44 -12.71
CA LEU A 144 6.03 11.47 -13.24
C LEU A 144 6.39 11.22 -14.73
N ASP A 145 6.57 9.95 -15.12
CA ASP A 145 6.86 9.59 -16.52
C ASP A 145 5.66 9.86 -17.42
N VAL A 146 4.42 9.64 -16.94
CA VAL A 146 3.18 10.00 -17.62
C VAL A 146 3.04 11.52 -17.74
N ALA A 147 3.34 12.26 -16.68
CA ALA A 147 3.35 13.74 -16.71
C ALA A 147 4.33 14.26 -17.76
N ASP A 148 5.52 13.67 -17.85
CA ASP A 148 6.55 14.07 -18.83
C ASP A 148 6.16 13.78 -20.27
N ARG A 149 5.39 12.74 -20.54
CA ARG A 149 4.92 12.41 -21.90
C ARG A 149 3.94 13.41 -22.47
N HIS A 150 3.16 14.07 -21.61
CA HIS A 150 2.07 14.95 -21.97
C HIS A 150 2.22 16.36 -21.35
N LYS A 151 3.43 16.91 -21.47
CA LYS A 151 3.76 18.23 -20.90
C LYS A 151 2.85 19.32 -21.42
N LYS A 152 2.38 20.16 -20.48
CA LYS A 152 1.49 21.30 -20.75
C LYS A 152 0.12 20.91 -21.31
N ALA A 153 -0.22 19.64 -21.33
CA ALA A 153 -1.56 19.22 -21.71
C ALA A 153 -2.57 19.69 -20.67
N VAL A 154 -3.72 20.15 -21.15
CA VAL A 154 -4.79 20.71 -20.32
C VAL A 154 -5.98 19.77 -20.33
N LEU A 155 -6.61 19.60 -19.17
CA LEU A 155 -7.87 18.90 -19.03
C LEU A 155 -8.82 19.68 -18.13
N PRO A 156 -10.15 19.47 -18.23
CA PRO A 156 -11.08 20.02 -17.25
C PRO A 156 -10.90 19.31 -15.91
N GLY A 157 -10.76 20.07 -14.84
CA GLY A 157 -10.91 19.56 -13.48
C GLY A 157 -12.40 19.40 -13.15
N TYR A 158 -12.71 18.43 -12.27
CA TYR A 158 -14.08 18.08 -11.91
C TYR A 158 -14.34 18.24 -10.42
N THR A 159 -15.51 18.75 -10.10
CA THR A 159 -16.15 18.61 -8.78
C THR A 159 -17.57 18.12 -9.01
N HIS A 160 -18.07 17.19 -8.18
CA HIS A 160 -19.41 16.59 -8.35
C HIS A 160 -19.65 15.97 -9.74
N LEU A 161 -18.59 15.48 -10.40
CA LEU A 161 -18.60 15.03 -11.81
C LEU A 161 -19.07 16.11 -12.81
N GLN A 162 -19.03 17.37 -12.41
CA GLN A 162 -19.25 18.53 -13.28
C GLN A 162 -17.91 19.21 -13.58
N ARG A 163 -17.75 19.67 -14.82
CA ARG A 163 -16.57 20.46 -15.20
C ARG A 163 -16.50 21.72 -14.33
N ALA A 164 -15.34 22.00 -13.77
CA ALA A 164 -15.16 23.11 -12.86
C ALA A 164 -14.16 24.14 -13.39
N GLN A 165 -12.88 23.82 -13.37
CA GLN A 165 -11.81 24.71 -13.82
C GLN A 165 -10.77 23.92 -14.63
N PRO A 166 -10.07 24.54 -15.59
CA PRO A 166 -9.01 23.87 -16.32
C PRO A 166 -7.80 23.65 -15.42
N VAL A 167 -7.15 22.47 -15.55
CA VAL A 167 -5.92 22.12 -14.83
C VAL A 167 -4.92 21.50 -15.80
N LEU A 168 -3.64 21.53 -15.46
CA LEU A 168 -2.62 20.81 -16.21
C LEU A 168 -2.69 19.31 -15.88
N TRP A 169 -2.41 18.48 -16.88
CA TRP A 169 -2.30 17.02 -16.69
C TRP A 169 -1.23 16.65 -15.67
N GLU A 170 -0.10 17.32 -15.71
CA GLU A 170 0.97 17.15 -14.72
C GLU A 170 0.48 17.46 -13.30
N HIS A 171 -0.41 18.43 -13.14
CA HIS A 171 -1.00 18.77 -11.84
C HIS A 171 -1.89 17.65 -11.32
N TRP A 172 -2.69 17.01 -12.19
CA TRP A 172 -3.45 15.81 -11.86
C TRP A 172 -2.53 14.65 -11.44
N CYS A 173 -1.45 14.38 -12.18
CA CYS A 173 -0.46 13.37 -11.83
C CYS A 173 0.19 13.63 -10.45
N LEU A 174 0.52 14.91 -10.18
CA LEU A 174 1.10 15.32 -8.90
C LEU A 174 0.14 15.15 -7.71
N ALA A 175 -1.17 15.28 -7.92
CA ALA A 175 -2.15 15.01 -6.87
C ALA A 175 -2.07 13.56 -6.37
N TYR A 176 -1.99 12.60 -7.28
CA TYR A 176 -1.78 11.18 -6.93
C TYR A 176 -0.38 10.92 -6.38
N PHE A 177 0.65 11.56 -6.94
CA PHE A 177 2.01 11.49 -6.40
C PHE A 177 2.05 11.84 -4.90
N GLU A 178 1.36 12.89 -4.47
CA GLU A 178 1.29 13.31 -3.07
C GLU A 178 0.48 12.33 -2.19
N MET A 179 -0.54 11.65 -2.75
CA MET A 179 -1.24 10.58 -2.03
C MET A 179 -0.28 9.43 -1.72
N PHE A 180 0.45 8.93 -2.71
CA PHE A 180 1.42 7.85 -2.53
C PHE A 180 2.65 8.27 -1.70
N SER A 181 3.03 9.55 -1.69
CA SER A 181 4.05 10.06 -0.77
C SER A 181 3.63 9.92 0.70
N ARG A 182 2.36 10.16 1.00
CA ARG A 182 1.83 9.94 2.34
C ARG A 182 1.76 8.46 2.71
N ASP A 183 1.47 7.60 1.73
CA ASP A 183 1.40 6.16 1.94
C ASP A 183 2.76 5.54 2.22
N GLY A 184 3.78 5.90 1.45
CA GLY A 184 5.16 5.46 1.71
C GLY A 184 5.63 5.83 3.11
N ARG A 185 5.28 7.04 3.59
CA ARG A 185 5.59 7.46 4.96
C ARG A 185 4.85 6.62 6.01
N ARG A 186 3.55 6.33 5.82
CA ARG A 186 2.77 5.49 6.75
C ARG A 186 3.34 4.08 6.86
N LEU A 187 3.70 3.48 5.73
CA LEU A 187 4.36 2.17 5.72
C LEU A 187 5.71 2.19 6.44
N ALA A 188 6.51 3.24 6.25
CA ALA A 188 7.78 3.39 6.96
C ALA A 188 7.59 3.55 8.48
N GLU A 189 6.57 4.29 8.93
CA GLU A 189 6.25 4.41 10.35
C GLU A 189 5.73 3.08 10.94
N ALA A 190 4.87 2.36 10.23
CA ALA A 190 4.42 1.03 10.66
C ALA A 190 5.60 0.05 10.78
N ARG A 191 6.53 0.07 9.81
CA ARG A 191 7.76 -0.70 9.87
C ARG A 191 8.61 -0.37 11.11
N LYS A 192 8.74 0.91 11.41
CA LYS A 192 9.51 1.38 12.57
C LYS A 192 8.85 0.95 13.89
N ALA A 193 7.53 1.10 14.01
CA ALA A 193 6.79 0.71 15.20
C ALA A 193 6.92 -0.79 15.51
N MET A 194 6.88 -1.66 14.49
CA MET A 194 7.03 -3.10 14.68
C MET A 194 8.46 -3.56 14.97
N ASN A 195 9.48 -2.73 14.78
CA ASN A 195 10.88 -3.14 14.82
C ASN A 195 11.42 -3.31 16.25
N VAL A 196 10.63 -3.95 17.13
CA VAL A 196 10.96 -4.25 18.52
C VAL A 196 10.83 -5.75 18.74
N MET A 197 11.88 -6.40 19.27
CA MET A 197 12.00 -7.86 19.35
C MET A 197 11.25 -8.45 20.55
N PRO A 198 10.28 -9.37 20.35
CA PRO A 198 9.61 -10.08 21.45
C PRO A 198 10.37 -11.31 21.99
N LEU A 199 11.35 -11.87 21.25
CA LEU A 199 12.05 -13.09 21.63
C LEU A 199 12.73 -12.93 22.99
N GLY A 200 12.63 -13.99 23.82
CA GLY A 200 13.06 -13.99 25.23
C GLY A 200 11.93 -13.65 26.20
N SER A 201 10.71 -13.33 25.69
CA SER A 201 9.51 -13.23 26.53
C SER A 201 8.96 -14.60 26.95
N ALA A 202 9.44 -15.66 26.33
CA ALA A 202 8.99 -17.04 26.51
C ALA A 202 7.47 -17.16 26.36
N ALA A 203 6.78 -17.93 27.22
CA ALA A 203 5.32 -18.06 27.10
C ALA A 203 4.58 -16.76 27.39
N LEU A 204 5.00 -16.01 28.44
CA LEU A 204 4.42 -14.73 28.89
C LEU A 204 5.20 -14.02 30.01
N ALA A 205 6.11 -14.76 30.73
CA ALA A 205 6.73 -14.26 31.95
C ALA A 205 8.25 -14.03 31.83
N GLY A 206 8.80 -14.18 30.62
CA GLY A 206 10.24 -14.18 30.39
C GLY A 206 10.87 -15.55 30.61
N THR A 207 12.19 -15.63 30.44
CA THR A 207 12.97 -16.83 30.62
C THR A 207 13.93 -16.70 31.83
N SER A 208 14.21 -17.83 32.52
CA SER A 208 15.21 -17.90 33.59
C SER A 208 16.65 -18.04 33.10
N PHE A 209 16.84 -18.24 31.80
CA PHE A 209 18.16 -18.34 31.19
C PHE A 209 18.75 -16.95 30.95
N PRO A 210 20.03 -16.69 31.21
CA PRO A 210 20.65 -15.38 31.11
C PRO A 210 21.00 -15.02 29.65
N ILE A 211 20.01 -15.06 28.78
CA ILE A 211 20.14 -14.70 27.35
C ILE A 211 20.14 -13.16 27.26
N GLU A 212 21.17 -12.60 26.66
CA GLU A 212 21.24 -11.17 26.38
C GLU A 212 20.35 -10.81 25.20
N ARG A 213 19.11 -10.39 25.49
CA ARG A 213 18.09 -10.09 24.48
C ARG A 213 18.51 -8.99 23.53
N GLU A 214 19.23 -7.96 24.02
CA GLU A 214 19.73 -6.83 23.25
C GLU A 214 20.72 -7.28 22.17
N ALA A 215 21.59 -8.25 22.47
CA ALA A 215 22.53 -8.82 21.52
C ALA A 215 21.79 -9.60 20.41
N VAL A 216 20.78 -10.38 20.77
CA VAL A 216 19.93 -11.13 19.83
C VAL A 216 19.12 -10.14 18.95
N ALA A 217 18.57 -9.08 19.54
CA ALA A 217 17.83 -8.06 18.81
C ALA A 217 18.71 -7.36 17.74
N LYS A 218 19.92 -7.00 18.14
CA LYS A 218 20.91 -6.38 17.25
C LYS A 218 21.29 -7.30 16.08
N GLU A 219 21.47 -8.59 16.33
CA GLU A 219 21.79 -9.58 15.29
C GLU A 219 20.64 -9.71 14.28
N LEU A 220 19.40 -9.63 14.75
CA LEU A 220 18.19 -9.68 13.90
C LEU A 220 17.82 -8.33 13.28
N GLY A 221 18.56 -7.25 13.58
CA GLY A 221 18.32 -5.91 13.06
C GLY A 221 17.06 -5.24 13.64
N PHE A 222 16.66 -5.62 14.87
CA PHE A 222 15.65 -4.88 15.63
C PHE A 222 16.28 -3.65 16.30
N ASP A 223 15.49 -2.59 16.51
CA ASP A 223 15.90 -1.35 17.17
C ASP A 223 16.01 -1.51 18.70
N GLY A 224 15.40 -2.57 19.26
CA GLY A 224 15.41 -2.87 20.68
C GLY A 224 14.59 -4.11 21.01
N VAL A 225 14.34 -4.31 22.30
CA VAL A 225 13.55 -5.41 22.84
C VAL A 225 12.25 -4.89 23.45
N THR A 226 11.21 -5.74 23.47
CA THR A 226 9.94 -5.40 24.12
C THR A 226 10.11 -5.24 25.63
N ALA A 227 9.45 -4.22 26.19
CA ALA A 227 9.59 -3.82 27.59
C ALA A 227 8.79 -4.73 28.58
N ASN A 228 7.78 -5.44 28.09
CA ASN A 228 6.93 -6.29 28.89
C ASN A 228 6.65 -7.63 28.17
N SER A 229 6.90 -8.74 28.83
CA SER A 229 6.79 -10.07 28.24
C SER A 229 5.35 -10.54 28.00
N LEU A 230 4.39 -10.09 28.82
CA LEU A 230 2.96 -10.37 28.62
C LEU A 230 2.42 -9.68 27.37
N ASP A 231 2.76 -8.42 27.21
CA ASP A 231 2.43 -7.61 26.05
C ASP A 231 3.10 -8.15 24.78
N ALA A 232 4.38 -8.47 24.86
CA ALA A 232 5.20 -8.93 23.74
C ALA A 232 4.64 -10.12 22.96
N VAL A 233 4.00 -11.07 23.67
CA VAL A 233 3.40 -12.28 23.07
C VAL A 233 1.94 -12.08 22.68
N SER A 234 1.31 -11.00 23.16
CA SER A 234 -0.08 -10.64 22.92
C SER A 234 -0.23 -9.62 21.78
N ASP A 235 0.75 -8.74 21.60
CA ASP A 235 0.68 -7.62 20.66
C ASP A 235 0.57 -8.09 19.20
N ARG A 236 -0.43 -7.52 18.54
CA ARG A 236 -0.66 -7.59 17.09
C ARG A 236 -0.96 -6.20 16.50
N ASP A 237 -0.71 -5.13 17.25
CA ASP A 237 -0.94 -3.77 16.77
C ASP A 237 -0.17 -3.52 15.48
N PHE A 238 1.04 -4.05 15.37
CA PHE A 238 1.86 -3.95 14.16
C PHE A 238 1.17 -4.52 12.91
N ALA A 239 0.36 -5.57 13.03
CA ALA A 239 -0.40 -6.14 11.93
C ALA A 239 -1.59 -5.25 11.55
N VAL A 240 -2.26 -4.66 12.55
CA VAL A 240 -3.36 -3.69 12.34
C VAL A 240 -2.82 -2.40 11.73
N GLU A 241 -1.73 -1.84 12.22
CA GLU A 241 -1.08 -0.63 11.69
C GLU A 241 -0.68 -0.84 10.22
N PHE A 242 -0.06 -1.97 9.90
CA PHE A 242 0.29 -2.32 8.54
C PHE A 242 -0.94 -2.42 7.64
N THR A 243 -1.96 -3.19 8.02
CA THR A 243 -3.17 -3.36 7.20
C THR A 243 -3.99 -2.08 7.09
N SER A 244 -3.95 -1.20 8.10
CA SER A 244 -4.53 0.14 8.05
C SER A 244 -3.79 1.03 7.04
N ALA A 245 -2.46 1.02 7.03
CA ALA A 245 -1.65 1.71 6.03
C ALA A 245 -1.94 1.19 4.61
N CYS A 246 -2.00 -0.13 4.44
CA CYS A 246 -2.37 -0.79 3.19
C CYS A 246 -3.79 -0.44 2.73
N SER A 247 -4.73 -0.30 3.65
CA SER A 247 -6.09 0.14 3.34
C SER A 247 -6.09 1.52 2.69
N LEU A 248 -5.29 2.47 3.18
CA LEU A 248 -5.15 3.79 2.58
C LEU A 248 -4.44 3.74 1.22
N VAL A 249 -3.42 2.90 1.04
CA VAL A 249 -2.81 2.64 -0.29
C VAL A 249 -3.89 2.20 -1.26
N MET A 250 -4.74 1.25 -0.87
CA MET A 250 -5.82 0.73 -1.73
C MET A 250 -6.92 1.76 -2.00
N VAL A 251 -7.23 2.66 -1.06
CA VAL A 251 -8.13 3.80 -1.30
C VAL A 251 -7.56 4.69 -2.42
N HIS A 252 -6.27 5.02 -2.36
CA HIS A 252 -5.63 5.89 -3.35
C HIS A 252 -5.51 5.20 -4.71
N LEU A 253 -5.16 3.91 -4.73
CA LEU A 253 -5.17 3.10 -5.95
C LEU A 253 -6.57 2.99 -6.57
N SER A 254 -7.61 2.78 -5.74
CA SER A 254 -9.01 2.71 -6.19
C SER A 254 -9.47 4.04 -6.80
N ARG A 255 -9.10 5.19 -6.21
CA ARG A 255 -9.42 6.51 -6.76
C ARG A 255 -8.69 6.78 -8.07
N LEU A 256 -7.40 6.43 -8.17
CA LEU A 256 -6.65 6.50 -9.42
C LEU A 256 -7.30 5.64 -10.52
N ALA A 257 -7.70 4.43 -10.15
CA ALA A 257 -8.38 3.51 -11.06
C ALA A 257 -9.72 4.09 -11.53
N GLU A 258 -10.52 4.67 -10.64
CA GLU A 258 -11.81 5.27 -10.96
C GLU A 258 -11.68 6.43 -11.95
N ASP A 259 -10.77 7.38 -11.69
CA ASP A 259 -10.54 8.49 -12.60
C ASP A 259 -10.13 7.99 -14.01
N LEU A 260 -9.21 7.02 -14.08
CA LEU A 260 -8.78 6.47 -15.37
C LEU A 260 -9.87 5.64 -16.06
N ILE A 261 -10.73 4.93 -15.33
CA ILE A 261 -11.89 4.21 -15.88
C ILE A 261 -12.86 5.22 -16.51
N LEU A 262 -13.19 6.29 -15.80
CA LEU A 262 -14.03 7.36 -16.34
C LEU A 262 -13.38 7.98 -17.57
N TYR A 263 -12.11 8.33 -17.50
CA TYR A 263 -11.39 9.02 -18.58
C TYR A 263 -11.19 8.15 -19.82
N CYS A 264 -11.15 6.81 -19.70
CA CYS A 264 -11.06 5.93 -20.86
C CYS A 264 -12.41 5.49 -21.43
N SER A 265 -13.54 5.89 -20.81
CA SER A 265 -14.87 5.62 -21.35
C SER A 265 -15.10 6.39 -22.66
N ASN A 266 -16.03 5.91 -23.48
CA ASN A 266 -16.39 6.58 -24.74
C ASN A 266 -16.95 8.00 -24.52
N GLU A 267 -17.63 8.22 -23.40
CA GLU A 267 -18.24 9.50 -23.01
C GLU A 267 -17.19 10.55 -22.71
N PHE A 268 -16.09 10.20 -22.02
CA PHE A 268 -14.98 11.10 -21.73
C PHE A 268 -13.95 11.10 -22.86
N GLY A 269 -13.45 9.94 -23.24
CA GLY A 269 -12.45 9.79 -24.30
C GLY A 269 -11.13 10.52 -24.03
N PHE A 270 -10.82 10.82 -22.77
CA PHE A 270 -9.64 11.61 -22.37
C PHE A 270 -8.34 10.82 -22.42
N VAL A 271 -8.41 9.53 -22.12
CA VAL A 271 -7.24 8.65 -22.20
C VAL A 271 -7.52 7.42 -23.03
N THR A 272 -6.45 6.83 -23.55
CA THR A 272 -6.47 5.52 -24.22
C THR A 272 -5.46 4.62 -23.52
N LEU A 273 -5.87 3.38 -23.24
CA LEU A 273 -4.99 2.35 -22.74
C LEU A 273 -4.40 1.56 -23.90
N SER A 274 -3.15 1.08 -23.80
CA SER A 274 -2.59 0.16 -24.81
C SER A 274 -3.29 -1.20 -24.77
N ASP A 275 -3.15 -1.99 -25.84
CA ASP A 275 -3.74 -3.34 -25.92
C ASP A 275 -3.15 -4.28 -24.86
N SER A 276 -1.88 -4.07 -24.48
CA SER A 276 -1.18 -4.89 -23.49
C SER A 276 -1.75 -4.81 -22.07
N VAL A 277 -2.59 -3.80 -21.77
CA VAL A 277 -3.18 -3.59 -20.43
C VAL A 277 -4.71 -3.50 -20.47
N SER A 278 -5.30 -4.00 -21.54
CA SER A 278 -6.75 -4.01 -21.77
C SER A 278 -7.19 -5.39 -22.23
N SER A 279 -8.46 -5.72 -22.04
CA SER A 279 -9.07 -6.91 -22.61
C SER A 279 -10.12 -6.56 -23.65
N GLY A 280 -10.41 -7.50 -24.54
CA GLY A 280 -11.49 -7.42 -25.52
C GLY A 280 -12.76 -8.11 -25.02
N SER A 281 -13.79 -8.11 -25.87
CA SER A 281 -15.01 -8.89 -25.68
C SER A 281 -15.06 -10.04 -26.69
N SER A 282 -15.40 -11.23 -26.24
CA SER A 282 -15.62 -12.40 -27.13
C SER A 282 -16.84 -12.22 -28.05
N LEU A 283 -17.76 -11.31 -27.70
CA LEU A 283 -18.98 -11.04 -28.44
C LEU A 283 -18.96 -9.74 -29.23
N MET A 284 -18.33 -8.70 -28.65
CA MET A 284 -18.34 -7.33 -29.17
C MET A 284 -16.94 -6.94 -29.66
N PRO A 285 -16.64 -7.03 -30.98
CA PRO A 285 -15.27 -6.83 -31.49
C PRO A 285 -14.69 -5.43 -31.26
N GLN A 286 -15.54 -4.41 -31.08
CA GLN A 286 -15.14 -3.02 -30.85
C GLN A 286 -14.81 -2.72 -29.39
N LYS A 287 -15.15 -3.62 -28.45
CA LYS A 287 -15.06 -3.33 -27.01
C LYS A 287 -13.66 -3.54 -26.48
N LYS A 288 -13.17 -2.59 -25.71
CA LYS A 288 -11.90 -2.61 -25.01
C LYS A 288 -12.13 -2.23 -23.55
N ASN A 289 -11.77 -3.12 -22.62
CA ASN A 289 -12.10 -3.00 -21.20
C ASN A 289 -10.86 -2.63 -20.38
N PRO A 290 -11.01 -1.78 -19.34
CA PRO A 290 -9.94 -1.42 -18.41
C PRO A 290 -9.86 -2.41 -17.22
N ASP A 291 -9.84 -3.73 -17.46
CA ASP A 291 -10.00 -4.76 -16.42
C ASP A 291 -8.99 -4.64 -15.28
N ALA A 292 -7.75 -4.25 -15.58
CA ALA A 292 -6.73 -4.07 -14.56
C ALA A 292 -7.12 -2.99 -13.54
N LEU A 293 -7.72 -1.88 -14.00
CA LEU A 293 -8.21 -0.81 -13.14
C LEU A 293 -9.43 -1.24 -12.33
N GLU A 294 -10.35 -1.99 -12.94
CA GLU A 294 -11.53 -2.52 -12.25
C GLU A 294 -11.14 -3.51 -11.16
N LEU A 295 -10.17 -4.38 -11.42
CA LEU A 295 -9.64 -5.32 -10.43
C LEU A 295 -8.94 -4.60 -9.26
N ILE A 296 -8.14 -3.55 -9.54
CA ILE A 296 -7.55 -2.72 -8.48
C ILE A 296 -8.65 -2.13 -7.59
N ARG A 297 -9.68 -1.54 -8.19
CA ARG A 297 -10.83 -0.98 -7.47
C ARG A 297 -11.56 -2.03 -6.64
N GLY A 298 -11.80 -3.20 -7.21
CA GLY A 298 -12.49 -4.31 -6.52
C GLY A 298 -11.70 -4.89 -5.36
N LYS A 299 -10.37 -5.05 -5.50
CA LYS A 299 -9.49 -5.60 -4.45
C LYS A 299 -9.37 -4.70 -3.21
N ALA A 300 -9.70 -3.42 -3.29
CA ALA A 300 -9.68 -2.52 -2.14
C ALA A 300 -10.59 -3.01 -1.01
N GLY A 301 -11.80 -3.48 -1.33
CA GLY A 301 -12.74 -4.02 -0.33
C GLY A 301 -12.21 -5.25 0.42
N ARG A 302 -11.40 -6.08 -0.25
CA ARG A 302 -10.76 -7.24 0.38
C ARG A 302 -9.80 -6.82 1.50
N ILE A 303 -8.97 -5.82 1.26
CA ILE A 303 -8.00 -5.32 2.25
C ILE A 303 -8.70 -4.62 3.42
N PHE A 304 -9.79 -3.88 3.15
CA PHE A 304 -10.62 -3.31 4.22
C PHE A 304 -11.22 -4.39 5.12
N GLY A 305 -11.67 -5.51 4.50
CA GLY A 305 -12.17 -6.68 5.23
C GLY A 305 -11.11 -7.29 6.13
N HIS A 306 -9.87 -7.45 5.67
CA HIS A 306 -8.76 -7.97 6.49
C HIS A 306 -8.42 -7.07 7.68
N ASN A 307 -8.35 -5.76 7.48
CA ASN A 307 -8.12 -4.81 8.57
C ASN A 307 -9.24 -4.88 9.63
N ALA A 308 -10.49 -4.92 9.19
CA ALA A 308 -11.64 -5.06 10.09
C ALA A 308 -11.64 -6.41 10.84
N ALA A 309 -11.26 -7.50 10.16
CA ALA A 309 -11.15 -8.83 10.76
C ALA A 309 -10.10 -8.87 11.88
N LEU A 310 -8.91 -8.28 11.67
CA LEU A 310 -7.86 -8.18 12.68
C LEU A 310 -8.31 -7.39 13.92
N LEU A 311 -8.97 -6.26 13.73
CA LEU A 311 -9.54 -5.47 14.83
C LEU A 311 -10.61 -6.27 15.59
N ALA A 312 -11.47 -6.98 14.87
CA ALA A 312 -12.53 -7.80 15.47
C ALA A 312 -11.94 -9.00 16.24
N MET A 313 -10.89 -9.63 15.73
CA MET A 313 -10.17 -10.72 16.39
C MET A 313 -9.57 -10.26 17.71
N LEU A 314 -8.87 -9.14 17.74
CA LEU A 314 -8.15 -8.66 18.92
C LEU A 314 -9.07 -8.13 20.02
N LYS A 315 -10.24 -7.57 19.66
CA LYS A 315 -11.13 -6.97 20.66
C LYS A 315 -11.58 -8.02 21.68
N GLY A 316 -11.39 -7.72 22.95
CA GLY A 316 -11.88 -8.55 24.06
C GLY A 316 -11.04 -9.80 24.35
N LEU A 317 -9.91 -10.02 23.68
CA LEU A 317 -8.99 -11.09 24.06
C LEU A 317 -8.32 -10.77 25.40
N PRO A 318 -8.19 -11.77 26.30
CA PRO A 318 -7.38 -11.62 27.49
C PRO A 318 -5.89 -11.52 27.13
N LEU A 319 -5.09 -11.02 28.07
CA LEU A 319 -3.63 -10.88 27.88
C LEU A 319 -2.94 -12.21 27.60
N ALA A 320 -1.72 -12.10 27.09
CA ALA A 320 -0.87 -13.12 26.55
C ALA A 320 -1.44 -13.72 25.24
N TYR A 321 -1.15 -14.97 24.96
CA TYR A 321 -1.52 -15.59 23.69
C TYR A 321 -2.81 -16.42 23.82
N ASN A 322 -3.71 -16.22 22.86
CA ASN A 322 -4.88 -17.06 22.64
C ASN A 322 -4.85 -17.57 21.19
N LYS A 323 -5.41 -18.75 20.94
CA LYS A 323 -5.38 -19.41 19.63
C LYS A 323 -6.08 -18.59 18.53
N ASP A 324 -7.00 -17.69 18.90
CA ASP A 324 -7.62 -16.69 18.01
C ASP A 324 -6.58 -15.92 17.19
N MET A 325 -5.42 -15.63 17.77
CA MET A 325 -4.32 -14.93 17.11
C MET A 325 -3.68 -15.72 15.95
N GLN A 326 -4.07 -16.98 15.71
CA GLN A 326 -3.63 -17.70 14.52
C GLN A 326 -4.24 -17.12 13.24
N GLU A 327 -5.44 -16.49 13.35
CA GLU A 327 -6.15 -15.83 12.25
C GLU A 327 -5.47 -14.54 11.76
N ASP A 328 -4.45 -14.05 12.47
CA ASP A 328 -3.68 -12.86 12.09
C ASP A 328 -2.94 -13.03 10.76
N LYS A 329 -2.43 -14.23 10.49
CA LYS A 329 -1.48 -14.47 9.41
C LYS A 329 -2.11 -14.47 8.04
N GLU A 330 -3.22 -15.18 7.86
CA GLU A 330 -3.87 -15.27 6.55
C GLU A 330 -4.33 -13.88 6.06
N ALA A 331 -4.91 -13.08 6.96
CA ALA A 331 -5.32 -11.72 6.65
C ALA A 331 -4.13 -10.83 6.21
N VAL A 332 -3.00 -10.92 6.92
CA VAL A 332 -1.80 -10.13 6.61
C VAL A 332 -1.11 -10.65 5.35
N PHE A 333 -0.97 -11.97 5.18
CA PHE A 333 -0.36 -12.57 4.00
C PHE A 333 -1.10 -12.20 2.71
N ASP A 334 -2.42 -12.31 2.74
CA ASP A 334 -3.26 -11.95 1.62
C ASP A 334 -3.23 -10.43 1.33
N THR A 335 -3.15 -9.60 2.39
CA THR A 335 -2.97 -8.15 2.23
C THR A 335 -1.67 -7.84 1.50
N VAL A 336 -0.56 -8.44 1.91
CA VAL A 336 0.75 -8.26 1.26
C VAL A 336 0.70 -8.62 -0.22
N ASP A 337 0.18 -9.81 -0.55
CA ASP A 337 0.12 -10.29 -1.92
C ASP A 337 -0.73 -9.38 -2.82
N ASN A 338 -1.90 -8.97 -2.32
CA ASN A 338 -2.81 -8.13 -3.10
C ASN A 338 -2.31 -6.68 -3.22
N VAL A 339 -1.69 -6.11 -2.21
CA VAL A 339 -1.11 -4.76 -2.29
C VAL A 339 0.06 -4.73 -3.26
N LYS A 340 0.96 -5.71 -3.20
CA LYS A 340 2.10 -5.81 -4.14
C LYS A 340 1.62 -5.88 -5.58
N ILE A 341 0.72 -6.79 -5.90
CA ILE A 341 0.25 -6.95 -7.29
C ILE A 341 -0.55 -5.73 -7.77
N CYS A 342 -1.34 -5.07 -6.90
CA CYS A 342 -2.07 -3.86 -7.28
C CYS A 342 -1.13 -2.68 -7.55
N LEU A 343 -0.06 -2.50 -6.77
CA LEU A 343 0.96 -1.47 -7.03
C LEU A 343 1.69 -1.72 -8.35
N GLN A 344 2.08 -2.97 -8.62
CA GLN A 344 2.70 -3.37 -9.89
C GLN A 344 1.76 -3.13 -11.08
N ALA A 345 0.49 -3.53 -10.96
CA ALA A 345 -0.51 -3.34 -11.98
C ALA A 345 -0.78 -1.84 -12.25
N ALA A 346 -0.87 -1.02 -11.19
CA ALA A 346 -1.04 0.43 -11.34
C ALA A 346 0.13 1.08 -12.07
N ALA A 347 1.37 0.75 -11.71
CA ALA A 347 2.54 1.25 -12.42
C ALA A 347 2.58 0.78 -13.88
N MET A 348 2.21 -0.47 -14.15
CA MET A 348 2.10 -1.03 -15.51
C MET A 348 1.05 -0.27 -16.33
N VAL A 349 -0.15 -0.04 -15.78
CA VAL A 349 -1.21 0.71 -16.48
C VAL A 349 -0.77 2.15 -16.75
N LEU A 350 -0.20 2.85 -15.77
CA LEU A 350 0.30 4.22 -15.94
C LEU A 350 1.35 4.31 -17.07
N ASN A 351 2.23 3.33 -17.20
CA ASN A 351 3.21 3.28 -18.29
C ASN A 351 2.56 3.08 -19.67
N ASN A 352 1.31 2.64 -19.73
CA ASN A 352 0.55 2.30 -20.91
C ASN A 352 -0.70 3.18 -21.12
N VAL A 353 -0.79 4.30 -20.40
CA VAL A 353 -1.84 5.33 -20.54
C VAL A 353 -1.36 6.44 -21.48
N TYR A 354 -2.21 6.85 -22.41
CA TYR A 354 -1.97 7.94 -23.36
C TYR A 354 -3.11 8.95 -23.29
N LEU A 355 -2.79 10.23 -23.12
CA LEU A 355 -3.76 11.31 -23.07
C LEU A 355 -4.17 11.72 -24.49
N ASN A 356 -5.46 11.87 -24.71
CA ASN A 356 -6.03 12.43 -25.95
C ASN A 356 -6.09 13.95 -25.84
N GLU A 357 -4.94 14.61 -26.04
CA GLU A 357 -4.75 16.04 -25.79
C GLU A 357 -5.75 16.94 -26.53
N LYS A 358 -6.17 16.55 -27.75
CA LYS A 358 -7.19 17.28 -28.50
C LYS A 358 -8.55 17.23 -27.80
N THR A 359 -8.93 16.06 -27.31
CA THR A 359 -10.23 15.86 -26.62
C THR A 359 -10.24 16.58 -25.28
N THR A 360 -9.16 16.47 -24.50
CA THR A 360 -9.08 17.13 -23.20
C THR A 360 -9.04 18.65 -23.32
N LEU A 361 -8.30 19.18 -24.30
CA LEU A 361 -8.25 20.63 -24.59
C LEU A 361 -9.64 21.15 -25.00
N ALA A 362 -10.31 20.49 -25.94
CA ALA A 362 -11.67 20.85 -26.36
C ALA A 362 -12.67 20.79 -25.20
N ALA A 363 -12.49 19.82 -24.26
CA ALA A 363 -13.33 19.75 -23.09
C ALA A 363 -13.03 20.86 -22.06
N ALA A 364 -11.76 21.32 -21.99
CA ALA A 364 -11.32 22.37 -21.06
C ALA A 364 -11.70 23.81 -21.53
N THR A 365 -12.09 23.95 -22.78
CA THR A 365 -12.53 25.23 -23.34
C THR A 365 -14.06 25.39 -23.43
N LYS A 366 -14.82 24.35 -22.99
CA LYS A 366 -16.28 24.35 -23.06
C LYS A 366 -16.90 24.20 -21.66
N GLY A 367 -18.05 24.87 -21.46
CA GLY A 367 -18.82 24.80 -20.23
C GLY A 367 -18.47 25.91 -19.24
N TYR A 368 -18.04 27.05 -19.75
CA TYR A 368 -17.83 28.29 -18.98
C TYR A 368 -16.80 28.14 -17.86
N LEU A 369 -15.76 27.32 -18.07
CA LEU A 369 -14.76 26.99 -17.03
C LEU A 369 -13.95 28.22 -16.58
N ASN A 370 -13.99 29.30 -17.35
CA ASN A 370 -13.37 30.62 -17.11
C ASN A 370 -14.33 31.64 -16.47
N ALA A 371 -15.53 31.23 -16.05
CA ALA A 371 -16.49 32.13 -15.41
C ALA A 371 -15.98 32.76 -14.10
N THR A 372 -15.22 31.97 -13.32
CA THR A 372 -14.58 32.47 -12.08
C THR A 372 -13.57 33.58 -12.39
N GLU A 373 -12.82 33.47 -13.48
CA GLU A 373 -11.86 34.48 -13.91
C GLU A 373 -12.53 35.79 -14.24
N LEU A 374 -13.72 35.77 -14.90
CA LEU A 374 -14.53 36.97 -15.17
C LEU A 374 -15.05 37.59 -13.86
N ALA A 375 -15.46 36.77 -12.89
CA ALA A 375 -15.88 37.29 -11.59
C ALA A 375 -14.70 37.96 -10.84
N ASP A 376 -13.54 37.32 -10.82
CA ASP A 376 -12.32 37.85 -10.20
C ASP A 376 -11.86 39.15 -10.93
N TYR A 377 -11.99 39.23 -12.24
CA TYR A 377 -11.74 40.42 -13.01
C TYR A 377 -12.61 41.59 -12.56
N LEU A 378 -13.91 41.38 -12.43
CA LEU A 378 -14.84 42.39 -11.94
C LEU A 378 -14.51 42.83 -10.51
N VAL A 379 -14.12 41.89 -9.65
CA VAL A 379 -13.67 42.21 -8.27
C VAL A 379 -12.43 43.11 -8.29
N LYS A 380 -11.45 42.83 -9.14
CA LYS A 380 -10.27 43.70 -9.34
C LYS A 380 -10.63 45.08 -9.85
N LYS A 381 -11.74 45.21 -10.58
CA LYS A 381 -12.31 46.52 -11.07
C LYS A 381 -13.21 47.16 -9.99
N GLY A 382 -13.24 46.66 -8.75
CA GLY A 382 -13.95 47.26 -7.62
C GLY A 382 -15.39 46.79 -7.42
N VAL A 383 -15.86 45.79 -8.16
CA VAL A 383 -17.20 45.21 -7.96
C VAL A 383 -17.18 44.26 -6.78
N PRO A 384 -18.09 44.37 -5.79
CA PRO A 384 -18.18 43.40 -4.71
C PRO A 384 -18.39 41.95 -5.23
N PHE A 385 -17.71 40.97 -4.64
CA PHE A 385 -17.70 39.58 -5.14
C PHE A 385 -19.12 39.00 -5.39
N ARG A 386 -20.08 39.23 -4.50
CA ARG A 386 -21.46 38.74 -4.68
C ARG A 386 -22.12 39.32 -5.93
N ASN A 387 -21.90 40.62 -6.18
CA ASN A 387 -22.42 41.27 -7.36
C ASN A 387 -21.70 40.83 -8.64
N ALA A 388 -20.38 40.62 -8.55
CA ALA A 388 -19.60 40.08 -9.67
C ALA A 388 -20.08 38.68 -10.03
N HIS A 389 -20.29 37.80 -9.04
CA HIS A 389 -20.81 36.44 -9.22
C HIS A 389 -22.19 36.43 -9.89
N ASP A 390 -23.13 37.29 -9.44
CA ASP A 390 -24.45 37.40 -10.05
C ASP A 390 -24.36 37.94 -11.50
N THR A 391 -23.54 38.94 -11.72
CA THR A 391 -23.28 39.48 -13.06
C THR A 391 -22.75 38.44 -14.03
N VAL A 392 -21.78 37.62 -13.58
CA VAL A 392 -21.20 36.55 -14.39
C VAL A 392 -22.23 35.42 -14.60
N GLY A 393 -23.06 35.10 -13.61
CA GLY A 393 -24.14 34.13 -13.76
C GLY A 393 -25.11 34.52 -14.87
N ARG A 394 -25.47 35.83 -14.99
CA ARG A 394 -26.31 36.35 -16.08
C ARG A 394 -25.59 36.29 -17.43
N ALA A 395 -24.29 36.60 -17.48
CA ALA A 395 -23.50 36.48 -18.71
C ALA A 395 -23.39 35.02 -19.18
N VAL A 396 -23.25 34.07 -18.26
CA VAL A 396 -23.26 32.61 -18.58
C VAL A 396 -24.63 32.19 -19.11
N LEU A 397 -25.73 32.66 -18.51
CA LEU A 397 -27.08 32.36 -18.99
C LEU A 397 -27.29 32.91 -20.42
N PHE A 398 -26.85 34.11 -20.67
CA PHE A 398 -26.90 34.71 -22.03
C PHE A 398 -26.04 33.89 -23.02
N GLY A 399 -24.83 33.49 -22.62
CA GLY A 399 -23.99 32.61 -23.44
C GLY A 399 -24.68 31.28 -23.79
N LEU A 400 -25.35 30.64 -22.81
CA LEU A 400 -26.15 29.45 -23.05
C LEU A 400 -27.26 29.64 -24.05
N GLU A 401 -28.00 30.76 -23.97
CA GLU A 401 -29.07 31.11 -24.89
C GLU A 401 -28.57 31.40 -26.34
N GLN A 402 -27.37 31.95 -26.45
CA GLN A 402 -26.74 32.26 -27.75
C GLN A 402 -25.89 31.07 -28.29
N GLY A 403 -25.71 29.99 -27.51
CA GLY A 403 -24.82 28.87 -27.88
C GLY A 403 -23.34 29.28 -27.97
N LYS A 404 -22.91 30.29 -27.20
CA LYS A 404 -21.56 30.86 -27.17
C LYS A 404 -20.91 30.64 -25.80
N GLU A 405 -19.62 30.35 -25.77
CA GLU A 405 -18.82 30.41 -24.55
C GLU A 405 -18.49 31.86 -24.18
N LEU A 406 -18.09 32.16 -22.93
CA LEU A 406 -17.80 33.55 -22.51
C LEU A 406 -16.73 34.25 -23.38
N HIS A 407 -15.73 33.53 -23.83
CA HIS A 407 -14.65 34.04 -24.67
C HIS A 407 -15.09 34.26 -26.14
N GLU A 408 -16.25 33.75 -26.52
CA GLU A 408 -16.84 33.96 -27.88
C GLU A 408 -17.83 35.13 -27.92
N LEU A 409 -18.19 35.70 -26.74
CA LEU A 409 -19.00 36.90 -26.66
C LEU A 409 -18.20 38.13 -27.08
N SER A 410 -18.83 39.03 -27.84
CA SER A 410 -18.23 40.30 -28.17
C SER A 410 -18.13 41.23 -26.95
N LEU A 411 -17.30 42.26 -27.03
CA LEU A 411 -17.18 43.23 -25.94
C LEU A 411 -18.52 43.90 -25.64
N ASP A 412 -19.30 44.24 -26.67
CA ASP A 412 -20.62 44.89 -26.51
C ASP A 412 -21.63 43.95 -25.84
N GLU A 413 -21.59 42.64 -26.14
CA GLU A 413 -22.39 41.61 -25.44
C GLU A 413 -22.01 41.52 -23.98
N LEU A 414 -20.71 41.50 -23.66
CA LEU A 414 -20.22 41.41 -22.27
C LEU A 414 -20.53 42.70 -21.47
N ARG A 415 -20.43 43.87 -22.10
CA ARG A 415 -20.73 45.17 -21.46
C ARG A 415 -22.20 45.33 -21.05
N GLN A 416 -23.11 44.57 -21.62
CA GLN A 416 -24.51 44.58 -21.18
C GLN A 416 -24.66 44.17 -19.71
N PHE A 417 -23.70 43.41 -19.16
CA PHE A 417 -23.73 42.92 -17.79
C PHE A 417 -23.00 43.82 -16.79
N SER A 418 -21.97 44.58 -17.27
CA SER A 418 -21.24 45.55 -16.43
C SER A 418 -20.46 46.54 -17.29
N ASP A 419 -20.58 47.83 -16.95
CA ASP A 419 -19.81 48.93 -17.53
C ASP A 419 -18.30 48.87 -17.16
N LYS A 420 -17.93 48.04 -16.19
CA LYS A 420 -16.54 47.77 -15.77
C LYS A 420 -15.79 46.85 -16.75
N ILE A 421 -16.48 46.21 -17.68
CA ILE A 421 -15.86 45.30 -18.65
C ILE A 421 -15.24 46.13 -19.79
N ASP A 422 -13.94 45.89 -20.03
CA ASP A 422 -13.20 46.52 -21.11
C ASP A 422 -12.43 45.48 -21.94
N LEU A 423 -11.69 45.90 -22.98
CA LEU A 423 -10.96 45.01 -23.90
C LEU A 423 -10.03 44.01 -23.21
N ASP A 424 -9.48 44.36 -22.04
CA ASP A 424 -8.61 43.51 -21.23
C ASP A 424 -9.33 42.25 -20.67
N VAL A 425 -10.64 42.16 -20.80
CA VAL A 425 -11.42 40.97 -20.42
C VAL A 425 -11.03 39.73 -21.22
N PHE A 426 -10.68 39.91 -22.50
CA PHE A 426 -10.32 38.79 -23.37
C PHE A 426 -8.99 38.14 -22.96
N ASP A 427 -8.05 38.90 -22.39
CA ASP A 427 -6.83 38.36 -21.80
C ASP A 427 -7.17 37.45 -20.60
N VAL A 428 -8.14 37.85 -19.78
CA VAL A 428 -8.57 37.10 -18.60
C VAL A 428 -9.32 35.81 -18.96
N LEU A 429 -10.10 35.86 -20.03
CA LEU A 429 -10.87 34.71 -20.54
C LEU A 429 -10.03 33.73 -21.37
N ASP A 430 -8.79 34.10 -21.72
CA ASP A 430 -7.86 33.18 -22.40
C ASP A 430 -7.45 32.01 -21.50
N LEU A 431 -7.46 30.78 -22.04
CA LEU A 431 -7.16 29.59 -21.31
C LEU A 431 -5.74 29.59 -20.71
N LYS A 432 -4.74 30.12 -21.42
CA LYS A 432 -3.36 30.17 -20.92
C LYS A 432 -3.24 31.15 -19.75
N GLN A 433 -3.93 32.29 -19.83
CA GLN A 433 -3.97 33.26 -18.73
C GLN A 433 -4.77 32.74 -17.54
N THR A 434 -5.88 32.03 -17.79
CA THR A 434 -6.63 31.30 -16.74
C THR A 434 -5.71 30.37 -15.94
N LEU A 435 -4.91 29.54 -16.62
CA LEU A 435 -3.95 28.64 -15.96
C LEU A 435 -2.83 29.43 -15.26
N ALA A 436 -2.23 30.43 -15.93
CA ALA A 436 -1.12 31.21 -15.39
C ALA A 436 -1.51 31.99 -14.12
N SER A 437 -2.78 32.44 -14.03
CA SER A 437 -3.28 33.17 -12.86
C SER A 437 -3.30 32.35 -11.56
N LYS A 438 -3.31 31.03 -11.63
CA LYS A 438 -3.34 30.13 -10.47
C LYS A 438 -1.93 29.89 -9.88
N ASN A 439 -1.18 30.98 -9.63
CA ASN A 439 0.23 30.96 -9.26
C ASN A 439 0.50 30.95 -7.74
N GLN A 440 -0.46 30.51 -6.93
CA GLN A 440 -0.24 30.22 -5.51
C GLN A 440 0.46 28.86 -5.33
N THR A 441 1.17 28.69 -4.23
CA THR A 441 1.78 27.39 -3.89
C THR A 441 0.73 26.29 -3.95
N GLY A 442 0.99 25.25 -4.72
CA GLY A 442 0.04 24.15 -4.95
C GLY A 442 -1.01 24.43 -6.04
N GLY A 443 -0.94 25.58 -6.72
CA GLY A 443 -1.78 25.89 -7.86
C GLY A 443 -1.37 25.20 -9.15
N THR A 444 -2.24 25.25 -10.16
CA THR A 444 -2.04 24.58 -11.46
C THR A 444 -1.26 25.42 -12.47
N SER A 445 -0.73 26.61 -12.12
CA SER A 445 0.06 27.38 -13.07
C SER A 445 1.27 26.59 -13.57
N PRO A 446 1.71 26.79 -14.84
CA PRO A 446 2.87 26.10 -15.38
C PRO A 446 4.13 26.25 -14.51
N GLU A 447 4.34 27.42 -13.92
CA GLU A 447 5.47 27.71 -13.03
C GLU A 447 5.42 26.84 -11.77
N ARG A 448 4.27 26.82 -11.07
CA ARG A 448 4.10 26.02 -9.82
C ARG A 448 4.16 24.53 -10.08
N VAL A 449 3.58 24.07 -11.18
CA VAL A 449 3.65 22.67 -11.57
C VAL A 449 5.08 22.26 -11.90
N TYR A 450 5.84 23.09 -12.59
CA TYR A 450 7.26 22.84 -12.85
C TYR A 450 8.08 22.71 -11.55
N GLU A 451 7.90 23.63 -10.60
CA GLU A 451 8.55 23.55 -9.27
C GLU A 451 8.16 22.28 -8.52
N ALA A 452 6.86 21.94 -8.53
CA ALA A 452 6.36 20.75 -7.85
C ALA A 452 6.90 19.44 -8.48
N LEU A 453 7.01 19.37 -9.82
CA LEU A 453 7.64 18.25 -10.51
C LEU A 453 9.11 18.10 -10.14
N ALA A 454 9.86 19.21 -10.07
CA ALA A 454 11.27 19.19 -9.68
C ALA A 454 11.43 18.68 -8.22
N ALA A 455 10.58 19.16 -7.31
CA ALA A 455 10.54 18.69 -5.92
C ALA A 455 10.16 17.22 -5.82
N ALA A 456 9.18 16.77 -6.59
CA ALA A 456 8.74 15.37 -6.63
C ALA A 456 9.86 14.43 -7.11
N ARG A 457 10.59 14.79 -8.16
CA ARG A 457 11.74 14.02 -8.64
C ARG A 457 12.83 13.91 -7.58
N LYS A 458 13.19 15.02 -6.96
CA LYS A 458 14.19 15.02 -5.88
C LYS A 458 13.76 14.09 -4.73
N LYS A 459 12.48 14.03 -4.40
CA LYS A 459 11.92 13.20 -3.32
C LYS A 459 12.11 11.69 -3.55
N ILE A 460 12.11 11.25 -4.80
CA ILE A 460 12.28 9.83 -5.19
C ILE A 460 13.67 9.52 -5.76
N GLY A 461 14.64 10.45 -5.64
CA GLY A 461 16.01 10.25 -6.11
C GLY A 461 16.17 10.26 -7.64
N LYS A 462 15.33 11.01 -8.36
CA LYS A 462 15.31 11.09 -9.83
C LYS A 462 15.77 12.47 -10.34
#